data_9050a126fd327a560104864389c7973c
#
_entry.id   9050a126fd327a560104864389c7973c
#
_cell.length_a   1.000
_cell.length_b   1.000
_cell.length_c   1.000
_cell.angle_alpha   90.00
_cell.angle_beta   90.00
_cell.angle_gamma   90.00
#
_symmetry.space_group_name_H-M   'P 1'
#
loop_
_entity.id
_entity.type
_entity.pdbx_description
1 polymer ?
#
loop_
_entity_poly.entity_id
_entity_poly.type
_entity_poly.pdbx_seq_one_letter_code
_entity_poly.pdbx_strand_id
1 'polypeptide(L)'
;MEKYVRDSYTEHVQILSQSSLHGSKRLVGGRLMEWIDVVAGVVARRHSNRNVTTAAVDNLRFEGPAYGNETIVLCGYITYTGRTSMEVCVRTYVEELNGHKRLINVAYLVMVALDENERPVEVPRLVLATEEERREWEAAVERTRLRKERRRLEKEAGIY
;
A
#
# COMPACT_ATOMS: atom_id res chain seq x y z
N MET A 1 4.96 -17.45 14.11
CA MET A 1 5.58 -16.14 14.37
C MET A 1 4.54 -15.05 14.29
N GLU A 2 4.67 -14.04 15.08
CA GLU A 2 3.76 -12.91 15.15
C GLU A 2 4.52 -11.60 15.06
N LYS A 3 3.92 -10.58 14.43
CA LYS A 3 4.48 -9.23 14.34
C LYS A 3 3.39 -8.18 14.51
N TYR A 4 3.79 -7.04 15.03
CA TYR A 4 2.94 -5.87 15.19
C TYR A 4 2.96 -5.00 13.93
N VAL A 5 1.94 -4.17 13.76
CA VAL A 5 1.88 -3.19 12.67
C VAL A 5 3.13 -2.29 12.65
N ARG A 6 3.55 -1.83 13.83
CA ARG A 6 4.73 -0.94 13.97
C ARG A 6 6.04 -1.59 13.50
N ASP A 7 6.13 -2.92 13.51
CA ASP A 7 7.38 -3.62 13.14
C ASP A 7 7.74 -3.46 11.67
N SER A 8 6.74 -3.17 10.82
CA SER A 8 6.94 -3.02 9.38
C SER A 8 6.58 -1.63 8.84
N TYR A 9 6.14 -0.71 9.71
CA TYR A 9 5.82 0.66 9.29
C TYR A 9 6.98 1.27 8.49
N THR A 10 6.64 1.90 7.37
CA THR A 10 7.64 2.46 6.46
C THR A 10 7.20 3.85 6.02
N GLU A 11 8.13 4.79 6.09
CA GLU A 11 7.92 6.15 5.62
C GLU A 11 8.97 6.50 4.57
N HIS A 12 8.52 7.16 3.50
CA HIS A 12 9.38 7.69 2.45
C HIS A 12 9.07 9.17 2.25
N VAL A 13 10.12 9.99 2.25
CA VAL A 13 9.97 11.45 2.10
C VAL A 13 10.88 11.92 0.98
N GLN A 14 10.35 12.77 0.10
CA GLN A 14 11.15 13.38 -0.96
C GLN A 14 10.56 14.72 -1.40
N ILE A 15 11.40 15.55 -2.02
CA ILE A 15 10.98 16.78 -2.67
C ILE A 15 10.75 16.47 -4.16
N LEU A 16 9.61 16.91 -4.71
CA LEU A 16 9.27 16.66 -6.12
C LEU A 16 10.20 17.40 -7.05
N SER A 17 10.92 16.67 -7.90
CA SER A 17 11.78 17.23 -8.94
C SER A 17 11.00 17.41 -10.25
N GLN A 18 11.58 18.18 -11.17
CA GLN A 18 11.00 18.43 -12.49
C GLN A 18 10.73 17.13 -13.28
N SER A 19 11.59 16.13 -13.13
CA SER A 19 11.45 14.84 -13.83
C SER A 19 10.21 14.04 -13.44
N SER A 20 9.57 14.38 -12.31
CA SER A 20 8.36 13.70 -11.82
C SER A 20 7.07 14.43 -12.20
N LEU A 21 7.15 15.50 -13.01
CA LEU A 21 6.02 16.35 -13.32
C LEU A 21 5.59 16.26 -14.77
N HIS A 22 4.29 16.48 -15.01
CA HIS A 22 3.74 16.77 -16.34
C HIS A 22 4.09 18.18 -16.78
N GLY A 23 3.84 18.51 -18.06
CA GLY A 23 3.94 19.89 -18.57
C GLY A 23 3.11 20.90 -17.80
N SER A 24 2.04 20.49 -17.13
CA SER A 24 1.22 21.29 -16.22
C SER A 24 1.84 21.49 -14.83
N LYS A 25 3.06 20.99 -14.61
CA LYS A 25 3.81 21.04 -13.35
C LYS A 25 3.17 20.24 -12.20
N ARG A 26 2.31 19.29 -12.52
CA ARG A 26 1.69 18.38 -11.55
C ARG A 26 2.43 17.05 -11.52
N LEU A 27 2.45 16.40 -10.36
CA LEU A 27 2.99 15.07 -10.20
C LEU A 27 2.28 14.07 -11.14
N VAL A 28 3.08 13.31 -11.88
CA VAL A 28 2.57 12.24 -12.76
C VAL A 28 2.03 11.10 -11.91
N GLY A 29 0.77 10.70 -12.16
CA GLY A 29 0.11 9.63 -11.40
C GLY A 29 0.89 8.32 -11.42
N GLY A 30 1.44 7.93 -12.57
CA GLY A 30 2.24 6.72 -12.70
C GLY A 30 3.52 6.76 -11.86
N ARG A 31 4.13 7.93 -11.70
CA ARG A 31 5.30 8.10 -10.84
C ARG A 31 4.94 7.87 -9.38
N LEU A 32 3.81 8.44 -8.94
CA LEU A 32 3.32 8.22 -7.58
C LEU A 32 3.01 6.75 -7.33
N MET A 33 2.37 6.08 -8.30
CA MET A 33 2.08 4.64 -8.19
C MET A 33 3.34 3.80 -8.03
N GLU A 34 4.42 4.14 -8.72
CA GLU A 34 5.72 3.49 -8.57
C GLU A 34 6.25 3.61 -7.13
N TRP A 35 6.21 4.80 -6.54
CA TRP A 35 6.64 5.01 -5.16
C TRP A 35 5.74 4.29 -4.15
N ILE A 36 4.43 4.29 -4.39
CA ILE A 36 3.46 3.56 -3.56
C ILE A 36 3.79 2.06 -3.56
N ASP A 37 4.06 1.49 -4.73
CA ASP A 37 4.40 0.06 -4.84
C ASP A 37 5.70 -0.27 -4.10
N VAL A 38 6.72 0.59 -4.21
CA VAL A 38 7.98 0.40 -3.49
C VAL A 38 7.77 0.43 -1.98
N VAL A 39 7.03 1.41 -1.46
CA VAL A 39 6.74 1.51 -0.02
C VAL A 39 5.97 0.28 0.45
N ALA A 40 4.95 -0.14 -0.27
CA ALA A 40 4.18 -1.35 0.06
C ALA A 40 5.05 -2.60 0.06
N GLY A 41 5.96 -2.70 -0.91
CA GLY A 41 6.93 -3.80 -1.00
C GLY A 41 7.84 -3.86 0.22
N VAL A 42 8.34 -2.72 0.68
CA VAL A 42 9.20 -2.64 1.87
C VAL A 42 8.43 -3.06 3.13
N VAL A 43 7.19 -2.58 3.30
CA VAL A 43 6.33 -2.99 4.43
C VAL A 43 6.15 -4.50 4.43
N ALA A 44 5.78 -5.07 3.29
CA ALA A 44 5.54 -6.51 3.16
C ALA A 44 6.81 -7.34 3.42
N ARG A 45 7.97 -6.89 2.94
CA ARG A 45 9.26 -7.52 3.22
C ARG A 45 9.61 -7.50 4.70
N ARG A 46 9.40 -6.36 5.36
CA ARG A 46 9.66 -6.19 6.79
C ARG A 46 8.75 -7.08 7.63
N HIS A 47 7.49 -7.22 7.22
CA HIS A 47 6.56 -8.09 7.93
C HIS A 47 6.85 -9.57 7.71
N SER A 48 7.07 -9.99 6.47
CA SER A 48 7.21 -11.41 6.12
C SER A 48 8.63 -11.95 6.26
N ASN A 49 9.65 -11.08 6.21
CA ASN A 49 11.07 -11.45 6.07
C ASN A 49 11.32 -12.30 4.82
N ARG A 50 10.57 -12.06 3.76
CA ARG A 50 10.63 -12.76 2.48
C ARG A 50 10.64 -11.78 1.32
N ASN A 51 11.00 -12.26 0.14
CA ASN A 51 10.70 -11.54 -1.09
C ASN A 51 9.19 -11.53 -1.29
N VAL A 52 8.70 -10.51 -1.97
CA VAL A 52 7.27 -10.30 -2.17
C VAL A 52 6.98 -9.93 -3.61
N THR A 53 5.73 -10.14 -4.02
CA THR A 53 5.22 -9.65 -5.30
C THR A 53 3.89 -8.92 -5.07
N THR A 54 3.62 -7.93 -5.91
CA THR A 54 2.34 -7.22 -5.89
C THR A 54 1.32 -8.04 -6.65
N ALA A 55 0.26 -8.47 -5.97
CA ALA A 55 -0.81 -9.27 -6.57
C ALA A 55 -1.97 -8.40 -7.05
N ALA A 56 -2.26 -7.31 -6.37
CA ALA A 56 -3.36 -6.40 -6.73
C ALA A 56 -3.14 -5.02 -6.12
N VAL A 57 -3.68 -4.01 -6.81
CA VAL A 57 -3.79 -2.65 -6.27
C VAL A 57 -5.28 -2.35 -6.22
N ASP A 58 -5.76 -1.97 -5.05
CA ASP A 58 -7.18 -1.74 -4.81
C ASP A 58 -7.41 -0.35 -4.22
N ASN A 59 -8.56 0.25 -4.59
CA ASN A 59 -8.99 1.55 -4.08
C ASN A 59 -7.95 2.67 -4.17
N LEU A 60 -7.18 2.70 -5.25
CA LEU A 60 -6.22 3.76 -5.48
C LEU A 60 -6.97 5.02 -5.91
N ARG A 61 -7.03 6.01 -5.02
CA ARG A 61 -7.74 7.28 -5.26
C ARG A 61 -6.80 8.47 -5.10
N PHE A 62 -6.97 9.41 -6.03
CA PHE A 62 -6.25 10.68 -6.00
C PHE A 62 -7.18 11.75 -5.43
N GLU A 63 -6.88 12.24 -4.24
CA GLU A 63 -7.70 13.23 -3.53
C GLU A 63 -7.28 14.67 -3.85
N GLY A 64 -6.10 14.86 -4.40
CA GLY A 64 -5.61 16.18 -4.76
C GLY A 64 -4.28 16.14 -5.51
N PRO A 65 -3.86 17.28 -6.06
CA PRO A 65 -2.61 17.40 -6.80
C PRO A 65 -1.40 17.61 -5.90
N ALA A 66 -0.22 17.31 -6.45
CA ALA A 66 1.06 17.74 -5.90
C ALA A 66 1.85 18.44 -7.01
N TYR A 67 2.62 19.44 -6.65
CA TYR A 67 3.36 20.27 -7.57
C TYR A 67 4.86 20.23 -7.31
N GLY A 68 5.64 20.74 -8.27
CA GLY A 68 7.09 20.78 -8.15
C GLY A 68 7.55 21.54 -6.91
N ASN A 69 8.65 21.08 -6.34
CA ASN A 69 9.27 21.61 -5.13
C ASN A 69 8.47 21.38 -3.84
N GLU A 70 7.34 20.68 -3.90
CA GLU A 70 6.63 20.28 -2.70
C GLU A 70 7.24 19.03 -2.07
N THR A 71 7.15 18.92 -0.74
CA THR A 71 7.59 17.74 0.00
C THR A 71 6.47 16.70 0.03
N ILE A 72 6.78 15.49 -0.44
CA ILE A 72 5.84 14.37 -0.47
C ILE A 72 6.24 13.36 0.60
N VAL A 73 5.25 12.91 1.38
CA VAL A 73 5.43 11.91 2.43
C VAL A 73 4.52 10.73 2.14
N LEU A 74 5.11 9.54 1.99
CA LEU A 74 4.37 8.30 1.85
C LEU A 74 4.52 7.49 3.12
N CYS A 75 3.40 7.11 3.73
CA CYS A 75 3.36 6.29 4.94
C CYS A 75 2.71 4.95 4.61
N GLY A 76 3.45 3.87 4.79
CA GLY A 76 2.97 2.51 4.55
C GLY A 76 2.85 1.70 5.84
N TYR A 77 1.76 0.98 5.98
CA TYR A 77 1.55 0.10 7.11
C TYR A 77 0.64 -1.07 6.72
N ILE A 78 0.87 -2.20 7.38
CA ILE A 78 0.09 -3.41 7.13
C ILE A 78 -1.27 -3.32 7.83
N THR A 79 -2.34 -3.72 7.13
CA THR A 79 -3.71 -3.67 7.64
C THR A 79 -4.30 -5.05 7.86
N TYR A 80 -3.81 -6.07 7.13
CA TYR A 80 -4.40 -7.40 7.16
C TYR A 80 -3.39 -8.44 6.69
N THR A 81 -3.48 -9.64 7.24
CA THR A 81 -2.74 -10.82 6.77
C THR A 81 -3.69 -11.96 6.51
N GLY A 82 -3.57 -12.58 5.32
CA GLY A 82 -4.12 -13.89 5.03
C GLY A 82 -3.07 -14.96 5.35
N ARG A 83 -3.16 -16.12 4.70
CA ARG A 83 -2.17 -17.18 4.90
C ARG A 83 -0.82 -16.82 4.26
N THR A 84 -0.83 -16.40 3.01
CA THR A 84 0.38 -16.03 2.23
C THR A 84 0.36 -14.58 1.76
N SER A 85 -0.73 -13.87 1.97
CA SER A 85 -0.95 -12.51 1.50
C SER A 85 -0.97 -11.51 2.65
N MET A 86 -0.69 -10.26 2.29
CA MET A 86 -0.68 -9.12 3.19
C MET A 86 -1.35 -7.96 2.48
N GLU A 87 -2.25 -7.27 3.15
CA GLU A 87 -2.74 -6.00 2.64
C GLU A 87 -1.94 -4.87 3.27
N VAL A 88 -1.44 -3.97 2.44
CA VAL A 88 -0.71 -2.78 2.88
C VAL A 88 -1.47 -1.54 2.46
N CYS A 89 -1.69 -0.62 3.39
CA CYS A 89 -2.20 0.72 3.09
C CYS A 89 -1.03 1.67 2.91
N VAL A 90 -1.04 2.44 1.84
CA VAL A 90 -0.08 3.53 1.63
C VAL A 90 -0.85 4.83 1.50
N ARG A 91 -0.56 5.78 2.40
CA ARG A 91 -1.12 7.12 2.38
C ARG A 91 -0.06 8.10 1.92
N THR A 92 -0.41 8.96 0.99
CA THR A 92 0.50 9.97 0.46
C THR A 92 0.02 11.35 0.83
N TYR A 93 0.93 12.16 1.37
CA TYR A 93 0.65 13.53 1.81
C TYR A 93 1.58 14.51 1.11
N VAL A 94 1.11 15.73 0.92
CA VAL A 94 1.96 16.89 0.72
C VAL A 94 2.18 17.52 2.09
N GLU A 95 3.44 17.67 2.49
CA GLU A 95 3.80 18.35 3.74
C GLU A 95 4.14 19.79 3.44
N GLU A 96 3.36 20.71 4.00
CA GLU A 96 3.58 22.13 3.86
C GLU A 96 4.76 22.59 4.73
N LEU A 97 5.29 23.79 4.43
CA LEU A 97 6.46 24.31 5.15
C LEU A 97 6.21 24.51 6.66
N ASN A 98 4.96 24.67 7.05
CA ASN A 98 4.56 24.77 8.45
C ASN A 98 4.38 23.40 9.14
N GLY A 99 4.61 22.30 8.40
CA GLY A 99 4.45 20.94 8.91
C GLY A 99 3.05 20.33 8.74
N HIS A 100 2.08 21.10 8.25
CA HIS A 100 0.74 20.58 7.97
C HIS A 100 0.80 19.59 6.81
N LYS A 101 0.12 18.46 6.95
CA LYS A 101 0.07 17.38 5.93
C LYS A 101 -1.31 17.33 5.29
N ARG A 102 -1.33 17.45 3.97
CA ARG A 102 -2.55 17.36 3.17
C ARG A 102 -2.58 16.01 2.44
N LEU A 103 -3.59 15.19 2.71
CA LEU A 103 -3.73 13.88 2.07
C LEU A 103 -4.02 14.04 0.58
N ILE A 104 -3.24 13.37 -0.28
CA ILE A 104 -3.45 13.41 -1.74
C ILE A 104 -3.75 12.05 -2.34
N ASN A 105 -3.47 10.95 -1.64
CA ASN A 105 -3.74 9.63 -2.16
C ASN A 105 -3.86 8.60 -1.04
N VAL A 106 -4.75 7.63 -1.22
CA VAL A 106 -4.84 6.42 -0.39
C VAL A 106 -4.88 5.24 -1.33
N ALA A 107 -4.04 4.24 -1.07
CA ALA A 107 -4.01 3.02 -1.86
C ALA A 107 -3.91 1.81 -0.93
N TYR A 108 -4.56 0.72 -1.33
CA TYR A 108 -4.45 -0.58 -0.68
C TYR A 108 -3.87 -1.57 -1.68
N LEU A 109 -2.77 -2.21 -1.30
CA LEU A 109 -2.08 -3.17 -2.16
C LEU A 109 -2.08 -4.54 -1.49
N VAL A 110 -2.34 -5.57 -2.28
CA VAL A 110 -2.23 -6.95 -1.83
C VAL A 110 -0.87 -7.47 -2.28
N MET A 111 -0.05 -7.85 -1.29
CA MET A 111 1.30 -8.38 -1.48
C MET A 111 1.31 -9.86 -1.12
N VAL A 112 2.07 -10.67 -1.82
CA VAL A 112 2.23 -12.10 -1.55
C VAL A 112 3.68 -12.39 -1.26
N ALA A 113 3.94 -13.09 -0.14
CA ALA A 113 5.29 -13.52 0.22
C ALA A 113 5.70 -14.75 -0.61
N LEU A 114 6.95 -14.77 -1.02
CA LEU A 114 7.51 -15.80 -1.90
C LEU A 114 8.72 -16.47 -1.25
N ASP A 115 8.85 -17.78 -1.48
CA ASP A 115 10.05 -18.52 -1.11
C ASP A 115 11.15 -18.38 -2.18
N GLU A 116 12.23 -19.12 -2.04
CA GLU A 116 13.39 -19.09 -2.95
C GLU A 116 13.06 -19.58 -4.37
N ASN A 117 11.94 -20.33 -4.52
CA ASN A 117 11.45 -20.84 -5.81
C ASN A 117 10.30 -19.99 -6.36
N GLU A 118 10.12 -18.77 -5.81
CA GLU A 118 9.04 -17.84 -6.18
C GLU A 118 7.63 -18.42 -5.99
N ARG A 119 7.46 -19.27 -4.97
CA ARG A 119 6.16 -19.82 -4.60
C ARG A 119 5.62 -19.14 -3.36
N PRO A 120 4.29 -18.93 -3.28
CA PRO A 120 3.69 -18.33 -2.09
C PRO A 120 4.05 -19.10 -0.82
N VAL A 121 4.38 -18.36 0.23
CA VAL A 121 4.78 -18.90 1.54
C VAL A 121 4.03 -18.19 2.65
N GLU A 122 3.76 -18.90 3.74
CA GLU A 122 3.02 -18.34 4.88
C GLU A 122 3.73 -17.13 5.50
N VAL A 123 2.92 -16.17 5.91
CA VAL A 123 3.37 -14.94 6.57
C VAL A 123 3.11 -14.97 8.06
N PRO A 124 3.89 -14.24 8.88
CA PRO A 124 3.62 -14.08 10.30
C PRO A 124 2.23 -13.50 10.54
N ARG A 125 1.59 -13.94 11.61
CA ARG A 125 0.29 -13.39 12.01
C ARG A 125 0.46 -11.94 12.46
N LEU A 126 -0.52 -11.11 12.13
CA LEU A 126 -0.56 -9.72 12.56
C LEU A 126 -1.18 -9.61 13.95
N VAL A 127 -0.46 -8.96 14.86
CA VAL A 127 -0.98 -8.65 16.19
C VAL A 127 -1.53 -7.22 16.17
N LEU A 128 -2.80 -7.08 16.54
CA LEU A 128 -3.49 -5.78 16.58
C LEU A 128 -3.35 -5.20 17.99
N ALA A 129 -2.65 -4.08 18.11
CA ALA A 129 -2.35 -3.46 19.41
C ALA A 129 -3.29 -2.32 19.77
N THR A 130 -3.93 -1.68 18.78
CA THR A 130 -4.79 -0.51 19.00
C THR A 130 -6.18 -0.70 18.42
N GLU A 131 -7.12 0.12 18.89
CA GLU A 131 -8.49 0.14 18.36
C GLU A 131 -8.52 0.55 16.88
N GLU A 132 -7.65 1.48 16.49
CA GLU A 132 -7.51 1.91 15.10
C GLU A 132 -7.05 0.75 14.22
N GLU A 133 -6.07 -0.02 14.66
CA GLU A 133 -5.60 -1.21 13.94
C GLU A 133 -6.70 -2.25 13.78
N ARG A 134 -7.56 -2.42 14.79
CA ARG A 134 -8.71 -3.32 14.71
C ARG A 134 -9.72 -2.86 13.68
N ARG A 135 -10.03 -1.57 13.65
CA ARG A 135 -10.93 -1.00 12.62
C ARG A 135 -10.36 -1.16 11.22
N GLU A 136 -9.06 -0.93 11.06
CA GLU A 136 -8.39 -1.14 9.76
C GLU A 136 -8.47 -2.61 9.33
N TRP A 137 -8.26 -3.52 10.24
CA TRP A 137 -8.38 -4.95 9.99
C TRP A 137 -9.80 -5.33 9.56
N GLU A 138 -10.82 -4.89 10.28
CA GLU A 138 -12.21 -5.17 9.95
C GLU A 138 -12.59 -4.65 8.57
N ALA A 139 -12.17 -3.44 8.24
CA ALA A 139 -12.38 -2.86 6.90
C ALA A 139 -11.64 -3.68 5.84
N ALA A 140 -10.45 -4.18 6.14
CA ALA A 140 -9.67 -5.02 5.23
C ALA A 140 -10.31 -6.40 5.01
N VAL A 141 -10.95 -6.97 6.03
CA VAL A 141 -11.74 -8.21 5.89
C VAL A 141 -12.82 -8.01 4.84
N GLU A 142 -13.56 -6.90 4.91
CA GLU A 142 -14.61 -6.58 3.94
C GLU A 142 -14.02 -6.32 2.54
N ARG A 143 -12.92 -5.58 2.43
CA ARG A 143 -12.25 -5.38 1.13
C ARG A 143 -11.81 -6.72 0.52
N THR A 144 -11.29 -7.63 1.34
CA THR A 144 -10.88 -8.97 0.91
C THR A 144 -12.07 -9.78 0.38
N ARG A 145 -13.20 -9.73 1.09
CA ARG A 145 -14.44 -10.39 0.68
C ARG A 145 -14.89 -9.86 -0.68
N LEU A 146 -14.92 -8.56 -0.86
CA LEU A 146 -15.36 -7.91 -2.10
C LEU A 146 -14.41 -8.22 -3.27
N ARG A 147 -13.10 -8.29 -3.04
CA ARG A 147 -12.14 -8.67 -4.08
C ARG A 147 -12.38 -10.11 -4.57
N LYS A 148 -12.61 -11.03 -3.64
CA LYS A 148 -12.89 -12.44 -3.96
C LYS A 148 -14.20 -12.56 -4.74
N GLU A 149 -15.23 -11.84 -4.34
CA GLU A 149 -16.53 -11.84 -5.01
C GLU A 149 -16.42 -11.31 -6.44
N ARG A 150 -15.74 -10.18 -6.62
CA ARG A 150 -15.50 -9.61 -7.95
C ARG A 150 -14.76 -10.59 -8.85
N ARG A 151 -13.72 -11.21 -8.33
CA ARG A 151 -12.93 -12.20 -9.09
C ARG A 151 -13.76 -13.41 -9.49
N ARG A 152 -14.65 -13.87 -8.62
CA ARG A 152 -15.58 -14.96 -8.91
C ARG A 152 -16.52 -14.59 -10.06
N LEU A 153 -17.12 -13.40 -9.99
CA LEU A 153 -18.02 -12.90 -11.03
C LEU A 153 -17.31 -12.73 -12.37
N GLU A 154 -16.10 -12.23 -12.38
CA GLU A 154 -15.31 -12.05 -13.58
C GLU A 154 -14.97 -13.39 -14.24
N LYS A 155 -14.65 -14.42 -13.45
CA LYS A 155 -14.44 -15.78 -13.97
C LYS A 155 -15.71 -16.36 -14.55
N GLU A 156 -16.85 -16.21 -13.90
CA GLU A 156 -18.14 -16.67 -14.41
C GLU A 156 -18.53 -15.95 -15.71
N ALA A 157 -18.17 -14.68 -15.84
CA ALA A 157 -18.41 -13.90 -17.07
C ALA A 157 -17.41 -14.23 -18.19
N GLY A 158 -16.43 -15.09 -17.95
CA GLY A 158 -15.45 -15.48 -18.97
C GLY A 158 -14.40 -14.40 -19.28
N ILE A 159 -14.15 -13.49 -18.37
CA ILE A 159 -13.17 -12.41 -18.57
C ILE A 159 -11.73 -12.96 -18.46
N TYR A 160 -11.51 -14.02 -17.67
CA TYR A 160 -10.27 -14.80 -17.60
C TYR A 160 -10.49 -16.16 -16.94
#